data_7ca417f5e6c14792b7ec5b7c132efd9e
#
_entry.id   7ca417f5e6c14792b7ec5b7c132efd9e
#
_cell.length_a   1.000
_cell.length_b   1.000
_cell.length_c   1.000
_cell.angle_alpha   90.00
_cell.angle_beta   90.00
_cell.angle_gamma   90.00
#
_symmetry.space_group_name_H-M   'P 1'
#
loop_
_entity.id
_entity.type
_entity.pdbx_description
1 polymer ?
#
loop_
_entity_poly.entity_id
_entity_poly.type
_entity_poly.pdbx_seq_one_letter_code
_entity_poly.pdbx_strand_id
1 'polypeptide(L)'
;MNKFTHRVFRFVIRALLRLIADIELVGFDKLPASGGYIIASNHIGRLDAAIPYFVLDRPDIIMVVAEKYQKYAFYRWLVRITNGMFIDRHNADIGAIRETLRRLRAGGIFTITPEGTRSKSGNLIEAKAGAIYLAWKAGVPVLPVALTGCEDAVVVARLKRFKRLHIRAMAGEFFSLPQEVRGREREAVMKKYTDEVMCRIAALLPPERRGVYAEHPRLRELLSEM
;
A
#
# COMPACT_ATOMS: atom_id res chain seq x y z
N MET A 1 -11.79 -5.34 13.17
CA MET A 1 -11.17 -5.04 14.51
C MET A 1 -12.12 -4.12 15.27
N ASN A 2 -12.33 -4.34 16.59
CA ASN A 2 -13.14 -3.38 17.36
C ASN A 2 -12.35 -2.08 17.62
N LYS A 3 -13.06 -0.99 17.92
CA LYS A 3 -12.46 0.34 18.10
C LYS A 3 -11.41 0.40 19.22
N PHE A 4 -11.59 -0.34 20.30
CA PHE A 4 -10.65 -0.39 21.42
C PHE A 4 -9.35 -1.09 21.03
N THR A 5 -9.44 -2.31 20.46
CA THR A 5 -8.28 -3.05 19.98
C THR A 5 -7.48 -2.25 18.94
N HIS A 6 -8.17 -1.54 18.03
CA HIS A 6 -7.53 -0.67 17.06
C HIS A 6 -6.72 0.44 17.73
N ARG A 7 -7.32 1.14 18.71
CA ARG A 7 -6.64 2.23 19.43
C ARG A 7 -5.37 1.73 20.14
N VAL A 8 -5.47 0.60 20.85
CA VAL A 8 -4.32 0.01 21.54
C VAL A 8 -3.24 -0.42 20.55
N PHE A 9 -3.61 -1.15 19.50
CA PHE A 9 -2.67 -1.61 18.48
C PHE A 9 -1.98 -0.42 17.80
N ARG A 10 -2.75 0.59 17.40
CA ARG A 10 -2.22 1.82 16.79
C ARG A 10 -1.32 2.59 17.74
N PHE A 11 -1.68 2.70 19.02
CA PHE A 11 -0.82 3.34 20.02
C PHE A 11 0.53 2.62 20.12
N VAL A 12 0.54 1.29 20.22
CA VAL A 12 1.76 0.48 20.28
C VAL A 12 2.61 0.67 19.01
N ILE A 13 2.01 0.57 17.82
CA ILE A 13 2.72 0.78 16.56
C ILE A 13 3.31 2.19 16.49
N ARG A 14 2.54 3.21 16.87
CA ARG A 14 3.03 4.61 16.89
C ARG A 14 4.16 4.84 17.88
N ALA A 15 4.05 4.26 19.09
CA ALA A 15 5.10 4.38 20.10
C ALA A 15 6.40 3.71 19.63
N LEU A 16 6.31 2.48 19.09
CA LEU A 16 7.46 1.74 18.56
C LEU A 16 8.11 2.48 17.38
N LEU A 17 7.31 2.92 16.41
CA LEU A 17 7.84 3.63 15.26
C LEU A 17 8.46 4.98 15.66
N ARG A 18 7.85 5.75 16.56
CA ARG A 18 8.44 7.01 17.06
C ARG A 18 9.74 6.81 17.84
N LEU A 19 9.89 5.66 18.51
CA LEU A 19 11.12 5.32 19.21
C LEU A 19 12.28 5.08 18.23
N ILE A 20 12.03 4.41 17.12
CA ILE A 20 13.06 3.96 16.18
C ILE A 20 13.20 4.83 14.93
N ALA A 21 12.23 5.71 14.65
CA ALA A 21 12.18 6.46 13.40
C ALA A 21 11.71 7.91 13.60
N ASP A 22 12.22 8.77 12.74
CA ASP A 22 11.64 10.08 12.41
C ASP A 22 10.80 9.87 11.15
N ILE A 23 9.49 10.14 11.24
CA ILE A 23 8.55 9.87 10.15
C ILE A 23 7.98 11.19 9.65
N GLU A 24 8.30 11.51 8.41
CA GLU A 24 7.74 12.64 7.68
C GLU A 24 6.51 12.17 6.89
N LEU A 25 5.37 12.84 7.09
CA LEU A 25 4.12 12.57 6.41
C LEU A 25 3.75 13.78 5.54
N VAL A 26 3.56 13.57 4.25
CA VAL A 26 3.18 14.60 3.28
C VAL A 26 1.88 14.21 2.59
N GLY A 27 0.89 15.10 2.53
CA GLY A 27 -0.37 14.90 1.81
C GLY A 27 -1.40 14.00 2.50
N PHE A 28 -1.22 13.65 3.77
CA PHE A 28 -2.15 12.78 4.52
C PHE A 28 -3.23 13.55 5.29
N ASP A 29 -3.21 14.85 5.27
CA ASP A 29 -4.19 15.74 5.91
C ASP A 29 -5.58 15.68 5.26
N LYS A 30 -5.64 15.31 3.98
CA LYS A 30 -6.87 15.26 3.18
C LYS A 30 -7.52 13.87 3.12
N LEU A 31 -7.11 12.93 3.96
CA LEU A 31 -7.70 11.59 3.95
C LEU A 31 -9.15 11.60 4.42
N PRO A 32 -10.07 10.91 3.70
CA PRO A 32 -11.48 10.88 4.08
C PRO A 32 -11.69 10.11 5.38
N ALA A 33 -12.51 10.67 6.26
CA ALA A 33 -12.87 10.04 7.54
C ALA A 33 -13.77 8.80 7.36
N SER A 34 -14.41 8.63 6.21
CA SER A 34 -15.30 7.51 5.87
C SER A 34 -15.23 7.19 4.38
N GLY A 35 -15.83 6.07 3.98
CA GLY A 35 -15.79 5.60 2.60
C GLY A 35 -14.62 4.67 2.33
N GLY A 36 -14.78 3.77 1.34
CA GLY A 36 -13.76 2.81 0.94
C GLY A 36 -12.79 3.41 -0.07
N TYR A 37 -11.53 3.04 0.05
CA TYR A 37 -10.49 3.36 -0.95
C TYR A 37 -9.31 2.37 -0.86
N ILE A 38 -8.50 2.37 -1.89
CA ILE A 38 -7.25 1.58 -1.92
C ILE A 38 -6.07 2.52 -1.75
N ILE A 39 -5.17 2.21 -0.81
CA ILE A 39 -3.84 2.80 -0.75
C ILE A 39 -2.90 1.88 -1.52
N ALA A 40 -2.34 2.37 -2.61
CA ALA A 40 -1.34 1.67 -3.40
C ALA A 40 0.03 2.29 -3.14
N SER A 41 0.99 1.50 -2.64
CA SER A 41 2.35 1.99 -2.35
C SER A 41 3.42 1.09 -2.95
N ASN A 42 4.62 1.63 -3.13
CA ASN A 42 5.80 0.83 -3.41
C ASN A 42 6.11 -0.11 -2.23
N HIS A 43 6.86 -1.20 -2.51
CA HIS A 43 7.18 -2.23 -1.51
C HIS A 43 8.69 -2.38 -1.32
N ILE A 44 9.24 -1.77 -0.28
CA ILE A 44 10.68 -1.69 -0.04
C ILE A 44 11.14 -2.37 1.26
N GLY A 45 10.23 -2.59 2.21
CA GLY A 45 10.59 -3.20 3.49
C GLY A 45 9.44 -3.86 4.23
N ARG A 46 9.76 -4.49 5.37
CA ARG A 46 8.75 -5.08 6.27
C ARG A 46 7.98 -4.02 7.05
N LEU A 47 8.59 -2.86 7.27
CA LEU A 47 7.95 -1.75 7.98
C LEU A 47 6.83 -1.08 7.18
N ASP A 48 6.76 -1.29 5.86
CA ASP A 48 5.70 -0.75 5.00
C ASP A 48 4.31 -1.11 5.54
N ALA A 49 4.15 -2.35 6.07
CA ALA A 49 2.89 -2.82 6.62
C ALA A 49 2.46 -2.10 7.92
N ALA A 50 3.38 -1.43 8.61
CA ALA A 50 3.09 -0.69 9.83
C ALA A 50 2.68 0.76 9.55
N ILE A 51 3.09 1.33 8.42
CA ILE A 51 2.83 2.73 8.05
C ILE A 51 1.31 3.05 8.00
N PRO A 52 0.44 2.23 7.41
CA PRO A 52 -1.00 2.49 7.44
C PRO A 52 -1.56 2.65 8.86
N TYR A 53 -1.13 1.82 9.82
CA TYR A 53 -1.55 1.93 11.22
C TYR A 53 -0.93 3.13 11.95
N PHE A 54 0.20 3.62 11.48
CA PHE A 54 0.76 4.86 11.98
C PHE A 54 -0.04 6.07 11.52
N VAL A 55 -0.43 6.10 10.26
CA VAL A 55 -1.10 7.24 9.61
C VAL A 55 -2.60 7.26 9.89
N LEU A 56 -3.29 6.15 9.59
CA LEU A 56 -4.76 6.09 9.57
C LEU A 56 -5.34 6.01 10.97
N ASP A 57 -6.40 6.79 11.22
CA ASP A 57 -7.21 6.70 12.45
C ASP A 57 -8.54 6.00 12.19
N ARG A 58 -8.47 4.87 11.49
CA ARG A 58 -9.65 4.09 11.10
C ARG A 58 -9.43 2.61 11.42
N PRO A 59 -10.43 1.92 12.04
CA PRO A 59 -10.31 0.51 12.44
C PRO A 59 -10.60 -0.47 11.31
N ASP A 60 -11.04 0.00 10.16
CA ASP A 60 -11.50 -0.78 9.01
C ASP A 60 -10.42 -0.97 7.94
N ILE A 61 -9.15 -0.94 8.36
CA ILE A 61 -8.02 -1.30 7.51
C ILE A 61 -8.07 -2.79 7.18
N ILE A 62 -8.05 -3.11 5.90
CA ILE A 62 -8.03 -4.47 5.39
C ILE A 62 -6.57 -4.90 5.22
N MET A 63 -6.09 -5.72 6.16
CA MET A 63 -4.74 -6.29 6.11
C MET A 63 -4.76 -7.65 5.42
N VAL A 64 -3.83 -7.86 4.49
CA VAL A 64 -3.55 -9.17 3.90
C VAL A 64 -2.11 -9.60 4.16
N VAL A 65 -1.93 -10.86 4.51
CA VAL A 65 -0.64 -11.47 4.78
C VAL A 65 -0.47 -12.68 3.85
N ALA A 66 0.72 -12.84 3.27
CA ALA A 66 0.96 -14.01 2.41
C ALA A 66 0.82 -15.32 3.20
N GLU A 67 0.15 -16.32 2.62
CA GLU A 67 -0.16 -17.62 3.25
C GLU A 67 1.09 -18.32 3.81
N LYS A 68 2.25 -18.21 3.14
CA LYS A 68 3.51 -18.78 3.62
C LYS A 68 3.89 -18.37 5.05
N TYR A 69 3.34 -17.28 5.57
CA TYR A 69 3.57 -16.81 6.94
C TYR A 69 2.57 -17.41 7.95
N GLN A 70 1.54 -18.14 7.52
CA GLN A 70 0.51 -18.73 8.37
C GLN A 70 1.09 -19.74 9.39
N LYS A 71 2.21 -20.38 9.05
CA LYS A 71 2.93 -21.29 9.95
C LYS A 71 3.49 -20.62 11.21
N TYR A 72 3.72 -19.30 11.20
CA TYR A 72 4.29 -18.57 12.33
C TYR A 72 3.21 -18.01 13.25
N ALA A 73 3.32 -18.29 14.56
CA ALA A 73 2.35 -17.87 15.58
C ALA A 73 2.13 -16.35 15.60
N PHE A 74 3.21 -15.56 15.43
CA PHE A 74 3.13 -14.10 15.37
C PHE A 74 2.20 -13.59 14.26
N TYR A 75 2.31 -14.12 13.03
CA TYR A 75 1.44 -13.68 11.94
C TYR A 75 0.00 -14.13 12.09
N ARG A 76 -0.25 -15.34 12.68
CA ARG A 76 -1.61 -15.78 13.03
C ARG A 76 -2.24 -14.85 14.07
N TRP A 77 -1.48 -14.48 15.09
CA TRP A 77 -1.92 -13.51 16.10
C TRP A 77 -2.20 -12.15 15.46
N LEU A 78 -1.29 -11.63 14.63
CA LEU A 78 -1.42 -10.35 13.93
C LEU A 78 -2.69 -10.31 13.06
N VAL A 79 -2.89 -11.32 12.21
CA VAL A 79 -4.08 -11.45 11.35
C VAL A 79 -5.36 -11.49 12.20
N ARG A 80 -5.34 -12.19 13.34
CA ARG A 80 -6.49 -12.24 14.25
C ARG A 80 -6.82 -10.88 14.85
N ILE A 81 -5.85 -10.17 15.40
CA ILE A 81 -6.10 -8.88 16.08
C ILE A 81 -6.46 -7.76 15.11
N THR A 82 -5.90 -7.78 13.91
CA THR A 82 -6.20 -6.79 12.86
C THR A 82 -7.44 -7.14 12.04
N ASN A 83 -8.08 -8.29 12.33
CA ASN A 83 -9.13 -8.84 11.47
C ASN A 83 -8.68 -8.95 10.00
N GLY A 84 -7.39 -9.27 9.81
CA GLY A 84 -6.77 -9.49 8.52
C GLY A 84 -7.14 -10.83 7.90
N MET A 85 -6.52 -11.15 6.78
CA MET A 85 -6.66 -12.46 6.14
C MET A 85 -5.34 -12.91 5.54
N PHE A 86 -5.17 -14.22 5.41
CA PHE A 86 -4.09 -14.79 4.61
C PHE A 86 -4.52 -14.85 3.14
N ILE A 87 -3.57 -14.68 2.24
CA ILE A 87 -3.81 -14.75 0.79
C ILE A 87 -2.73 -15.61 0.12
N ASP A 88 -3.16 -16.52 -0.75
CA ASP A 88 -2.28 -17.15 -1.71
C ASP A 88 -1.93 -16.14 -2.81
N ARG A 89 -0.64 -15.85 -2.96
CA ARG A 89 -0.14 -14.90 -3.98
C ARG A 89 0.19 -15.58 -5.32
N HIS A 90 0.22 -16.89 -5.34
CA HIS A 90 0.60 -17.68 -6.51
C HIS A 90 -0.62 -18.15 -7.30
N ASN A 91 -1.73 -18.39 -6.60
CA ASN A 91 -3.00 -18.76 -7.21
C ASN A 91 -4.05 -17.67 -7.01
N ALA A 92 -5.06 -17.63 -7.87
CA ALA A 92 -6.19 -16.72 -7.71
C ALA A 92 -7.03 -17.13 -6.49
N ASP A 93 -6.77 -16.49 -5.35
CA ASP A 93 -7.55 -16.69 -4.12
C ASP A 93 -8.89 -15.95 -4.21
N ILE A 94 -9.86 -16.63 -4.81
CA ILE A 94 -11.22 -16.10 -5.04
C ILE A 94 -11.88 -15.73 -3.71
N GLY A 95 -11.61 -16.47 -2.64
CA GLY A 95 -12.13 -16.20 -1.29
C GLY A 95 -11.63 -14.86 -0.74
N ALA A 96 -10.31 -14.65 -0.77
CA ALA A 96 -9.71 -13.40 -0.34
C ALA A 96 -10.12 -12.21 -1.21
N ILE A 97 -10.23 -12.39 -2.54
CA ILE A 97 -10.70 -11.34 -3.45
C ILE A 97 -12.14 -10.94 -3.09
N ARG A 98 -13.05 -11.92 -2.93
CA ARG A 98 -14.46 -11.65 -2.58
C ARG A 98 -14.60 -10.93 -1.24
N GLU A 99 -13.87 -11.36 -0.23
CA GLU A 99 -13.89 -10.73 1.10
C GLU A 99 -13.30 -9.32 1.08
N THR A 100 -12.21 -9.09 0.34
CA THR A 100 -11.65 -7.75 0.14
C THR A 100 -12.67 -6.82 -0.53
N LEU A 101 -13.33 -7.27 -1.60
CA LEU A 101 -14.36 -6.49 -2.29
C LEU A 101 -15.54 -6.18 -1.38
N ARG A 102 -16.01 -7.15 -0.58
CA ARG A 102 -17.09 -6.96 0.40
C ARG A 102 -16.72 -5.86 1.42
N ARG A 103 -15.49 -5.91 1.96
CA ARG A 103 -15.01 -4.91 2.94
C ARG A 103 -14.79 -3.54 2.32
N LEU A 104 -14.24 -3.46 1.11
CA LEU A 104 -14.09 -2.20 0.38
C LEU A 104 -15.43 -1.50 0.15
N ARG A 105 -16.45 -2.24 -0.32
CA ARG A 105 -17.80 -1.72 -0.51
C ARG A 105 -18.50 -1.30 0.78
N ALA A 106 -18.11 -1.91 1.90
CA ALA A 106 -18.57 -1.52 3.23
C ALA A 106 -17.82 -0.31 3.79
N GLY A 107 -16.97 0.34 3.00
CA GLY A 107 -16.22 1.54 3.38
C GLY A 107 -14.82 1.28 3.92
N GLY A 108 -14.31 0.05 3.89
CA GLY A 108 -12.98 -0.29 4.39
C GLY A 108 -11.83 0.26 3.54
N ILE A 109 -10.64 0.39 4.14
CA ILE A 109 -9.43 0.84 3.47
C ILE A 109 -8.56 -0.38 3.17
N PHE A 110 -8.25 -0.62 1.91
CA PHE A 110 -7.34 -1.69 1.52
C PHE A 110 -5.95 -1.13 1.20
N THR A 111 -4.93 -1.66 1.87
CA THR A 111 -3.54 -1.28 1.61
C THR A 111 -2.86 -2.39 0.82
N ILE A 112 -2.30 -2.04 -0.33
CA ILE A 112 -1.67 -2.99 -1.25
C ILE A 112 -0.41 -2.41 -1.87
N THR A 113 0.54 -3.28 -2.13
CA THR A 113 1.73 -2.98 -2.93
C THR A 113 1.57 -3.65 -4.29
N PRO A 114 1.31 -2.88 -5.38
CA PRO A 114 1.01 -3.46 -6.69
C PRO A 114 2.14 -4.33 -7.25
N GLU A 115 3.37 -4.09 -6.85
CA GLU A 115 4.54 -4.89 -7.18
C GLU A 115 4.42 -6.36 -6.77
N GLY A 116 3.61 -6.66 -5.74
CA GLY A 116 3.36 -8.01 -5.24
C GLY A 116 4.55 -8.68 -4.54
N THR A 117 5.72 -8.08 -4.57
CA THR A 117 6.93 -8.53 -3.86
C THR A 117 7.78 -7.32 -3.47
N ARG A 118 8.66 -7.47 -2.47
CA ARG A 118 9.57 -6.39 -2.07
C ARG A 118 10.67 -6.20 -3.09
N SER A 119 10.88 -4.95 -3.48
CA SER A 119 12.03 -4.57 -4.27
C SER A 119 13.32 -4.72 -3.45
N LYS A 120 14.28 -5.46 -3.96
CA LYS A 120 15.59 -5.64 -3.31
C LYS A 120 16.50 -4.42 -3.49
N SER A 121 16.34 -3.70 -4.58
CA SER A 121 17.11 -2.49 -4.90
C SER A 121 16.51 -1.23 -4.25
N GLY A 122 15.26 -1.29 -3.78
CA GLY A 122 14.49 -0.14 -3.34
C GLY A 122 13.90 0.70 -4.49
N ASN A 123 14.14 0.31 -5.75
CA ASN A 123 13.57 0.95 -6.93
C ASN A 123 12.24 0.29 -7.29
N LEU A 124 11.36 1.03 -7.98
CA LEU A 124 10.12 0.46 -8.48
C LEU A 124 10.38 -0.68 -9.46
N ILE A 125 9.61 -1.74 -9.31
CA ILE A 125 9.58 -2.88 -10.21
C ILE A 125 8.20 -3.00 -10.86
N GLU A 126 8.08 -3.85 -11.87
CA GLU A 126 6.84 -4.05 -12.61
C GLU A 126 5.68 -4.45 -11.67
N ALA A 127 4.52 -3.83 -11.87
CA ALA A 127 3.35 -4.02 -11.05
C ALA A 127 2.35 -5.00 -11.68
N LYS A 128 1.50 -5.59 -10.82
CA LYS A 128 0.39 -6.45 -11.19
C LYS A 128 -0.93 -5.69 -11.12
N ALA A 129 -1.87 -6.02 -12.00
CA ALA A 129 -3.15 -5.34 -12.10
C ALA A 129 -4.13 -5.59 -10.93
N GLY A 130 -3.74 -6.38 -9.92
CA GLY A 130 -4.63 -6.79 -8.82
C GLY A 130 -5.22 -5.61 -8.02
N ALA A 131 -4.42 -4.58 -7.73
CA ALA A 131 -4.89 -3.37 -7.04
C ALA A 131 -5.98 -2.65 -7.85
N ILE A 132 -5.73 -2.46 -9.14
CA ILE A 132 -6.62 -1.78 -10.08
C ILE A 132 -7.90 -2.60 -10.32
N TYR A 133 -7.78 -3.92 -10.46
CA TYR A 133 -8.94 -4.80 -10.55
C TYR A 133 -9.86 -4.68 -9.33
N LEU A 134 -9.31 -4.66 -8.12
CA LEU A 134 -10.09 -4.50 -6.89
C LEU A 134 -10.74 -3.12 -6.79
N ALA A 135 -10.02 -2.04 -7.14
CA ALA A 135 -10.56 -0.69 -7.17
C ALA A 135 -11.76 -0.58 -8.13
N TRP A 136 -11.56 -1.07 -9.36
CA TRP A 136 -12.62 -1.08 -10.37
C TRP A 136 -13.84 -1.89 -9.94
N LYS A 137 -13.64 -3.12 -9.46
CA LYS A 137 -14.75 -4.01 -9.04
C LYS A 137 -15.47 -3.52 -7.79
N ALA A 138 -14.79 -2.80 -6.90
CA ALA A 138 -15.41 -2.21 -5.72
C ALA A 138 -16.04 -0.84 -5.99
N GLY A 139 -15.67 -0.16 -7.09
CA GLY A 139 -16.09 1.21 -7.40
C GLY A 139 -15.49 2.25 -6.46
N VAL A 140 -14.24 2.03 -5.99
CA VAL A 140 -13.58 2.91 -5.02
C VAL A 140 -12.34 3.58 -5.64
N PRO A 141 -11.97 4.79 -5.18
CA PRO A 141 -10.77 5.47 -5.65
C PRO A 141 -9.49 4.82 -5.14
N VAL A 142 -8.38 5.15 -5.81
CA VAL A 142 -7.01 4.73 -5.45
C VAL A 142 -6.20 5.94 -5.02
N LEU A 143 -5.50 5.81 -3.89
CA LEU A 143 -4.52 6.76 -3.39
C LEU A 143 -3.12 6.22 -3.65
N PRO A 144 -2.32 6.85 -4.53
CA PRO A 144 -0.92 6.50 -4.68
C PRO A 144 -0.11 7.03 -3.49
N VAL A 145 0.75 6.20 -2.92
CA VAL A 145 1.63 6.57 -1.80
C VAL A 145 3.06 6.13 -2.09
N ALA A 146 4.01 7.02 -1.91
CA ALA A 146 5.43 6.71 -1.99
C ALA A 146 6.04 6.57 -0.60
N LEU A 147 6.86 5.54 -0.40
CA LEU A 147 7.60 5.27 0.83
C LEU A 147 9.10 5.26 0.54
N THR A 148 9.88 5.88 1.42
CA THR A 148 11.35 5.83 1.41
C THR A 148 11.88 5.69 2.84
N GLY A 149 13.09 5.15 3.00
CA GLY A 149 13.79 5.03 4.28
C GLY A 149 13.39 3.84 5.15
N CYS A 150 12.47 2.98 4.68
CA CYS A 150 12.07 1.75 5.37
C CYS A 150 12.55 0.46 4.64
N GLU A 151 13.53 0.59 3.74
CA GLU A 151 14.20 -0.55 3.09
C GLU A 151 14.82 -1.49 4.15
N ASP A 152 14.56 -2.80 4.04
CA ASP A 152 15.04 -3.80 5.02
C ASP A 152 16.55 -3.66 5.35
N ALA A 153 17.39 -3.39 4.34
CA ALA A 153 18.84 -3.22 4.53
C ALA A 153 19.18 -1.94 5.32
N VAL A 154 18.48 -0.83 5.03
CA VAL A 154 18.64 0.45 5.73
C VAL A 154 18.20 0.31 7.19
N VAL A 155 17.04 -0.31 7.41
CA VAL A 155 16.50 -0.57 8.76
C VAL A 155 17.51 -1.35 9.60
N VAL A 156 18.00 -2.48 9.09
CA VAL A 156 18.98 -3.30 9.81
C VAL A 156 20.30 -2.55 10.07
N ALA A 157 20.83 -1.85 9.07
CA ALA A 157 22.09 -1.13 9.20
C ALA A 157 22.02 0.01 10.22
N ARG A 158 20.90 0.76 10.26
CA ARG A 158 20.75 1.88 11.20
C ARG A 158 20.47 1.40 12.62
N LEU A 159 19.57 0.43 12.80
CA LEU A 159 19.23 -0.11 14.13
C LEU A 159 20.42 -0.80 14.80
N LYS A 160 21.27 -1.52 14.06
CA LYS A 160 22.52 -2.09 14.58
C LYS A 160 23.49 -1.03 15.11
N ARG A 161 23.39 0.20 14.63
CA ARG A 161 24.22 1.36 15.05
C ARG A 161 23.48 2.26 16.03
N PHE A 162 22.33 1.84 16.58
CA PHE A 162 21.47 2.66 17.45
C PHE A 162 21.10 4.03 16.83
N LYS A 163 21.01 4.09 15.48
CA LYS A 163 20.60 5.29 14.75
C LYS A 163 19.14 5.20 14.35
N ARG A 164 18.40 6.29 14.54
CA ARG A 164 17.00 6.37 14.11
C ARG A 164 16.89 6.29 12.59
N LEU A 165 15.79 5.70 12.13
CA LEU A 165 15.41 5.70 10.72
C LEU A 165 14.90 7.09 10.32
N HIS A 166 15.01 7.43 9.03
CA HIS A 166 14.31 8.57 8.45
C HIS A 166 13.36 8.01 7.39
N ILE A 167 12.09 7.91 7.75
CA ILE A 167 11.03 7.37 6.89
C ILE A 167 10.23 8.55 6.35
N ARG A 168 10.05 8.59 5.03
CA ARG A 168 9.16 9.56 4.41
C ARG A 168 8.04 8.82 3.70
N ALA A 169 6.80 9.21 4.00
CA ALA A 169 5.59 8.75 3.34
C ALA A 169 4.90 9.94 2.67
N MET A 170 4.67 9.84 1.37
CA MET A 170 4.03 10.90 0.58
C MET A 170 2.78 10.35 -0.08
N ALA A 171 1.63 10.97 0.19
CA ALA A 171 0.37 10.68 -0.48
C ALA A 171 0.19 11.63 -1.67
N GLY A 172 -0.17 11.08 -2.82
CA GLY A 172 -0.57 11.85 -3.99
C GLY A 172 -2.07 12.13 -4.01
N GLU A 173 -2.59 12.51 -5.18
CA GLU A 173 -4.01 12.76 -5.37
C GLU A 173 -4.78 11.46 -5.64
N PHE A 174 -5.99 11.37 -5.08
CA PHE A 174 -6.92 10.29 -5.40
C PHE A 174 -7.28 10.30 -6.89
N PHE A 175 -7.38 9.10 -7.45
CA PHE A 175 -7.95 8.94 -8.79
C PHE A 175 -8.92 7.77 -8.83
N SER A 176 -9.89 7.82 -9.75
CA SER A 176 -10.90 6.78 -9.94
C SER A 176 -10.77 6.15 -11.33
N LEU A 177 -11.22 4.91 -11.43
CA LEU A 177 -11.31 4.21 -12.71
C LEU A 177 -12.69 4.43 -13.34
N PRO A 178 -12.79 4.35 -14.69
CA PRO A 178 -14.09 4.36 -15.36
C PRO A 178 -14.91 3.16 -14.93
N GLN A 179 -16.21 3.40 -14.65
CA GLN A 179 -17.11 2.35 -14.19
C GLN A 179 -17.43 1.34 -15.31
N GLU A 180 -17.59 1.83 -16.52
CA GLU A 180 -17.93 1.00 -17.67
C GLU A 180 -16.65 0.62 -18.44
N VAL A 181 -16.22 -0.63 -18.25
CA VAL A 181 -15.14 -1.26 -19.02
C VAL A 181 -15.69 -2.55 -19.63
N ARG A 182 -15.84 -2.58 -20.94
CA ARG A 182 -16.51 -3.68 -21.66
C ARG A 182 -15.49 -4.62 -22.35
N GLY A 183 -15.76 -5.91 -22.26
CA GLY A 183 -15.23 -6.98 -23.12
C GLY A 183 -13.71 -6.94 -23.33
N ARG A 184 -13.31 -6.79 -24.59
CA ARG A 184 -11.90 -6.87 -25.04
C ARG A 184 -11.02 -5.72 -24.55
N GLU A 185 -11.61 -4.57 -24.18
CA GLU A 185 -10.87 -3.39 -23.69
C GLU A 185 -10.40 -3.53 -22.25
N ARG A 186 -10.96 -4.50 -21.50
CA ARG A 186 -10.69 -4.64 -20.06
C ARG A 186 -9.21 -4.82 -19.75
N GLU A 187 -8.51 -5.65 -20.50
CA GLU A 187 -7.09 -5.90 -20.26
C GLU A 187 -6.24 -4.64 -20.49
N ALA A 188 -6.50 -3.93 -21.60
CA ALA A 188 -5.83 -2.68 -21.93
C ALA A 188 -6.10 -1.59 -20.87
N VAL A 189 -7.34 -1.49 -20.38
CA VAL A 189 -7.72 -0.55 -19.31
C VAL A 189 -7.03 -0.93 -18.00
N MET A 190 -7.03 -2.21 -17.61
CA MET A 190 -6.33 -2.65 -16.40
C MET A 190 -4.84 -2.35 -16.48
N LYS A 191 -4.19 -2.61 -17.62
CA LYS A 191 -2.78 -2.25 -17.83
C LYS A 191 -2.57 -0.74 -17.72
N LYS A 192 -3.33 0.07 -18.46
CA LYS A 192 -3.25 1.54 -18.43
C LYS A 192 -3.31 2.10 -17.01
N TYR A 193 -4.29 1.66 -16.20
CA TYR A 193 -4.44 2.16 -14.83
C TYR A 193 -3.44 1.57 -13.84
N THR A 194 -2.86 0.40 -14.13
CA THR A 194 -1.71 -0.12 -13.40
C THR A 194 -0.47 0.76 -13.64
N ASP A 195 -0.22 1.13 -14.89
CA ASP A 195 0.85 2.07 -15.22
C ASP A 195 0.57 3.47 -14.62
N GLU A 196 -0.69 3.94 -14.64
CA GLU A 196 -1.10 5.21 -14.03
C GLU A 196 -0.77 5.27 -12.53
N VAL A 197 -1.19 4.24 -11.74
CA VAL A 197 -0.89 4.24 -10.30
C VAL A 197 0.60 4.20 -10.02
N MET A 198 1.36 3.42 -10.79
CA MET A 198 2.79 3.31 -10.60
C MET A 198 3.53 4.58 -11.02
N CYS A 199 3.11 5.24 -12.09
CA CYS A 199 3.66 6.53 -12.50
C CYS A 199 3.36 7.63 -11.48
N ARG A 200 2.18 7.63 -10.86
CA ARG A 200 1.85 8.54 -9.74
C ARG A 200 2.72 8.28 -8.51
N ILE A 201 3.00 7.01 -8.18
CA ILE A 201 3.96 6.66 -7.11
C ILE A 201 5.38 7.12 -7.52
N ALA A 202 5.79 6.89 -8.77
CA ALA A 202 7.09 7.30 -9.28
C ALA A 202 7.28 8.83 -9.27
N ALA A 203 6.23 9.60 -9.53
CA ALA A 203 6.26 11.07 -9.46
C ALA A 203 6.57 11.58 -8.04
N LEU A 204 6.10 10.86 -7.00
CA LEU A 204 6.37 11.17 -5.60
C LEU A 204 7.76 10.70 -5.12
N LEU A 205 8.42 9.83 -5.88
CA LEU A 205 9.73 9.26 -5.53
C LEU A 205 10.89 10.09 -6.12
N PRO A 206 12.06 10.10 -5.46
CA PRO A 206 13.27 10.63 -6.04
C PRO A 206 13.59 9.93 -7.39
N PRO A 207 14.22 10.63 -8.36
CA PRO A 207 14.47 10.08 -9.69
C PRO A 207 15.17 8.71 -9.69
N GLU A 208 16.14 8.52 -8.80
CA GLU A 208 16.90 7.28 -8.67
C GLU A 208 16.08 6.09 -8.15
N ARG A 209 14.87 6.34 -7.63
CA ARG A 209 13.96 5.29 -7.10
C ARG A 209 12.85 4.89 -8.05
N ARG A 210 12.71 5.58 -9.19
CA ARG A 210 11.61 5.38 -10.17
C ARG A 210 11.69 4.06 -10.94
N GLY A 211 12.85 3.39 -10.93
CA GLY A 211 13.06 2.05 -11.48
C GLY A 211 12.56 1.90 -12.91
N VAL A 212 11.78 0.86 -13.19
CA VAL A 212 11.26 0.57 -14.55
C VAL A 212 10.30 1.65 -15.10
N TYR A 213 9.83 2.56 -14.25
CA TYR A 213 8.92 3.65 -14.65
C TYR A 213 9.65 4.96 -14.94
N ALA A 214 10.98 5.06 -14.75
CA ALA A 214 11.73 6.31 -14.89
C ALA A 214 11.52 7.01 -16.25
N GLU A 215 11.45 6.24 -17.34
CA GLU A 215 11.28 6.75 -18.70
C GLU A 215 9.86 6.60 -19.25
N HIS A 216 8.89 6.27 -18.39
CA HIS A 216 7.52 6.04 -18.82
C HIS A 216 6.86 7.36 -19.31
N PRO A 217 6.20 7.41 -20.48
CA PRO A 217 5.59 8.63 -21.02
C PRO A 217 4.63 9.30 -20.04
N ARG A 218 3.79 8.50 -19.37
CA ARG A 218 2.83 9.01 -18.37
C ARG A 218 3.51 9.70 -17.18
N LEU A 219 4.69 9.21 -16.74
CA LEU A 219 5.45 9.87 -15.69
C LEU A 219 5.94 11.25 -16.12
N ARG A 220 6.41 11.39 -17.37
CA ARG A 220 6.85 12.70 -17.90
C ARG A 220 5.70 13.72 -17.92
N GLU A 221 4.50 13.29 -18.31
CA GLU A 221 3.30 14.14 -18.26
C GLU A 221 3.02 14.58 -16.81
N LEU A 222 2.94 13.64 -15.85
CA LEU A 222 2.68 13.94 -14.44
C LEU A 222 3.72 14.92 -13.85
N LEU A 223 5.00 14.77 -14.19
CA LEU A 223 6.05 15.67 -13.71
C LEU A 223 5.95 17.07 -14.32
N SER A 224 5.36 17.21 -15.51
CA SER A 224 5.12 18.52 -16.13
C SER A 224 3.89 19.24 -15.59
N GLU A 225 2.98 18.50 -14.93
CA GLU A 225 1.77 19.03 -14.30
C GLU A 225 1.99 19.48 -12.83
N MET A 226 3.15 19.13 -12.24
CA MET A 226 3.51 19.45 -10.84
C MET A 226 4.28 20.76 -10.70
#